data_d9b0f1dc754acfac7627109c625dd491
#
_entry.id   d9b0f1dc754acfac7627109c625dd491
#
_cell.length_a   1.000
_cell.length_b   1.000
_cell.length_c   1.000
_cell.angle_alpha   90.00
_cell.angle_beta   90.00
_cell.angle_gamma   90.00
#
_symmetry.space_group_name_H-M   'P 1'
#
loop_
_entity.id
_entity.type
_entity.pdbx_description
1 polymer ?
#
loop_
_entity_poly.entity_id
_entity_poly.type
_entity_poly.pdbx_seq_one_letter_code
_entity_poly.pdbx_strand_id
1 'polypeptide(L)'
;MQTLRRIIQSVFLLWFVFLFLSTIGRSDPQGNMTPMSRAPVDFFLRIDPLIGATAMLAARKIITISLLYALPIVVLTIVFGRFFCGWICPLGAILDAADHAFWRKRRKVLPDMRYKKLKYYVLIAVAVTALFSAQIAYLFDPISLLTRAFTFAFIGPAQMALAALGGLPVVGDRLQFLSANRFMPESQLFFRMNLVAFLILAGIVAANAFSRRFWCRNLCPLGALLGLLSKFSMMRRIVSGGCADCALCARECKMAAILENPMEYDAPECIYCYNCTRSCQPLVTVIRPGFSSEGYTADYDLNRRRVLQSAALGLVWVAAAKTHVSAKRSRDSEIKTSSPQLIRPPGAMEEEEFLATCTRCSQCMKVCPTNGLQPALLEAGLEGIWTPILIPQIGECTQKCNLCQAVCPTQAIQPFTVKEKDYLFIGMAIIDRSSCWVWNSDKPCLVCDEVCAYNAVYWKKVDGVSRPFVNDHKCTGCGICEQHCPIQPQSAIRAFSFGDRRHWTRETQKRFRDQAVELGEERPKQAGT
;
A
#
# COMPACT_ATOMS: atom_id res chain seq x y z
N MET A 1 -10.06 30.96 10.13
CA MET A 1 -9.92 29.50 10.38
C MET A 1 -10.24 28.65 9.14
N GLN A 2 -11.35 28.85 8.43
CA GLN A 2 -11.69 28.03 7.25
C GLN A 2 -10.69 28.18 6.08
N THR A 3 -10.23 29.41 5.80
CA THR A 3 -9.20 29.65 4.77
C THR A 3 -7.88 28.98 5.16
N LEU A 4 -7.45 29.14 6.41
CA LEU A 4 -6.26 28.47 6.95
C LEU A 4 -6.36 26.94 6.81
N ARG A 5 -7.51 26.36 7.14
CA ARG A 5 -7.75 24.91 6.94
C ARG A 5 -7.57 24.50 5.47
N ARG A 6 -8.13 25.27 4.52
CA ARG A 6 -7.99 24.97 3.09
C ARG A 6 -6.54 25.03 2.64
N ILE A 7 -5.79 26.02 3.11
CA ILE A 7 -4.36 26.15 2.82
C ILE A 7 -3.60 24.93 3.36
N ILE A 8 -3.79 24.61 4.64
CA ILE A 8 -3.12 23.46 5.28
C ILE A 8 -3.48 22.16 4.55
N GLN A 9 -4.76 21.95 4.22
CA GLN A 9 -5.24 20.77 3.49
C GLN A 9 -4.60 20.67 2.10
N SER A 10 -4.45 21.79 1.38
CA SER A 10 -3.76 21.84 0.09
C SER A 10 -2.26 21.56 0.23
N VAL A 11 -1.62 22.11 1.27
CA VAL A 11 -0.19 21.84 1.54
C VAL A 11 0.04 20.35 1.83
N PHE A 12 -0.78 19.73 2.67
CA PHE A 12 -0.64 18.27 2.94
C PHE A 12 -0.94 17.41 1.71
N LEU A 13 -1.90 17.80 0.88
CA LEU A 13 -2.16 17.10 -0.37
C LEU A 13 -0.98 17.22 -1.34
N LEU A 14 -0.43 18.42 -1.52
CA LEU A 14 0.75 18.63 -2.35
C LEU A 14 1.97 17.90 -1.80
N TRP A 15 2.14 17.89 -0.47
CA TRP A 15 3.21 17.14 0.17
C TRP A 15 3.04 15.62 -0.04
N PHE A 16 1.81 15.09 0.08
CA PHE A 16 1.53 13.69 -0.25
C PHE A 16 1.90 13.37 -1.71
N VAL A 17 1.49 14.22 -2.66
CA VAL A 17 1.82 14.06 -4.08
C VAL A 17 3.33 14.16 -4.30
N PHE A 18 4.00 15.11 -3.65
CA PHE A 18 5.45 15.26 -3.73
C PHE A 18 6.19 14.01 -3.20
N LEU A 19 5.84 13.53 -2.01
CA LEU A 19 6.41 12.31 -1.45
C LEU A 19 6.11 11.11 -2.36
N PHE A 20 4.89 11.03 -2.87
CA PHE A 20 4.50 9.98 -3.80
C PHE A 20 5.36 10.03 -5.07
N LEU A 21 5.56 11.18 -5.70
CA LEU A 21 6.39 11.31 -6.90
C LEU A 21 7.88 11.12 -6.62
N SER A 22 8.37 11.52 -5.45
CA SER A 22 9.78 11.33 -5.04
C SER A 22 10.14 9.89 -4.64
N THR A 23 9.13 9.00 -4.54
CA THR A 23 9.34 7.56 -4.29
C THR A 23 9.79 6.87 -5.57
N ILE A 24 11.03 7.10 -5.98
CA ILE A 24 11.67 6.52 -7.16
C ILE A 24 13.05 6.03 -6.74
N GLY A 25 13.48 4.91 -7.33
CA GLY A 25 14.84 4.43 -7.19
C GLY A 25 15.76 5.15 -8.18
N ARG A 26 16.96 5.45 -7.74
CA ARG A 26 18.03 5.98 -8.58
C ARG A 26 19.26 5.11 -8.45
N SER A 27 19.94 4.86 -9.56
CA SER A 27 21.25 4.23 -9.56
C SER A 27 22.30 5.23 -9.04
N ASP A 28 23.11 4.83 -8.07
CA ASP A 28 24.30 5.56 -7.65
C ASP A 28 25.46 5.31 -8.65
N PRO A 29 26.57 6.07 -8.56
CA PRO A 29 27.74 5.85 -9.42
C PRO A 29 28.35 4.44 -9.31
N GLN A 30 28.01 3.70 -8.26
CA GLN A 30 28.45 2.31 -8.03
C GLN A 30 27.43 1.28 -8.57
N GLY A 31 26.35 1.75 -9.22
CA GLY A 31 25.27 0.93 -9.77
C GLY A 31 24.30 0.37 -8.73
N ASN A 32 24.36 0.82 -7.46
CA ASN A 32 23.37 0.41 -6.46
C ASN A 32 22.11 1.26 -6.60
N MET A 33 20.95 0.61 -6.52
CA MET A 33 19.67 1.32 -6.53
C MET A 33 19.36 1.85 -5.13
N THR A 34 19.30 3.18 -4.98
CA THR A 34 19.00 3.87 -3.72
C THR A 34 17.71 4.70 -3.86
N PRO A 35 16.94 4.91 -2.78
CA PRO A 35 15.81 5.83 -2.81
C PRO A 35 16.29 7.26 -3.09
N MET A 36 15.63 7.96 -4.00
CA MET A 36 15.97 9.33 -4.37
C MET A 36 15.81 10.32 -3.20
N SER A 37 14.84 10.10 -2.33
CA SER A 37 14.54 10.96 -1.19
C SER A 37 15.00 10.31 0.12
N ARG A 38 15.68 11.09 0.97
CA ARG A 38 15.95 10.72 2.37
C ARG A 38 14.73 10.87 3.27
N ALA A 39 13.69 11.58 2.81
CA ALA A 39 12.43 11.70 3.54
C ALA A 39 11.68 10.36 3.52
N PRO A 40 10.99 9.99 4.60
CA PRO A 40 10.16 8.78 4.62
C PRO A 40 9.00 8.96 3.65
N VAL A 41 9.16 8.42 2.44
CA VAL A 41 8.18 8.50 1.35
C VAL A 41 6.85 7.81 1.70
N ASP A 42 6.90 6.90 2.63
CA ASP A 42 5.77 6.18 3.21
C ASP A 42 5.20 6.84 4.49
N PHE A 43 5.59 8.11 4.76
CA PHE A 43 5.19 8.88 5.94
C PHE A 43 3.69 8.80 6.24
N PHE A 44 2.83 9.06 5.23
CA PHE A 44 1.38 9.02 5.43
C PHE A 44 0.84 7.65 5.81
N LEU A 45 1.49 6.57 5.36
CA LEU A 45 1.13 5.19 5.73
C LEU A 45 1.60 4.84 7.15
N ARG A 46 2.75 5.38 7.58
CA ARG A 46 3.27 5.16 8.93
C ARG A 46 2.48 5.90 9.99
N ILE A 47 2.01 7.11 9.70
CA ILE A 47 1.20 7.90 10.65
C ILE A 47 -0.23 7.40 10.79
N ASP A 48 -0.66 6.42 9.98
CA ASP A 48 -2.00 5.87 10.03
C ASP A 48 -2.18 4.90 11.21
N PRO A 49 -2.97 5.28 12.24
CA PRO A 49 -3.15 4.44 13.41
C PRO A 49 -3.98 3.17 13.13
N LEU A 50 -4.86 3.17 12.11
CA LEU A 50 -5.64 1.99 11.76
C LEU A 50 -4.75 0.90 11.17
N ILE A 51 -3.91 1.27 10.19
CA ILE A 51 -2.98 0.36 9.53
C ILE A 51 -1.98 -0.21 10.55
N GLY A 52 -1.39 0.66 11.38
CA GLY A 52 -0.46 0.24 12.42
C GLY A 52 -1.11 -0.74 13.41
N ALA A 53 -2.29 -0.40 13.95
CA ALA A 53 -3.00 -1.22 14.92
C ALA A 53 -3.43 -2.58 14.34
N THR A 54 -3.99 -2.60 13.13
CA THR A 54 -4.45 -3.85 12.51
C THR A 54 -3.29 -4.75 12.10
N ALA A 55 -2.17 -4.19 11.62
CA ALA A 55 -0.97 -4.96 11.31
C ALA A 55 -0.33 -5.58 12.57
N MET A 56 -0.22 -4.80 13.66
CA MET A 56 0.29 -5.31 14.94
C MET A 56 -0.62 -6.41 15.51
N LEU A 57 -1.94 -6.21 15.43
CA LEU A 57 -2.92 -7.17 15.94
C LEU A 57 -2.89 -8.48 15.13
N ALA A 58 -2.82 -8.38 13.80
CA ALA A 58 -2.80 -9.53 12.91
C ALA A 58 -1.48 -10.31 12.97
N ALA A 59 -0.34 -9.60 13.01
CA ALA A 59 0.98 -10.21 13.14
C ALA A 59 1.30 -10.66 14.58
N ARG A 60 0.50 -10.26 15.56
CA ARG A 60 0.73 -10.50 17.00
C ARG A 60 2.12 -10.03 17.48
N LYS A 61 2.65 -8.99 16.83
CA LYS A 61 3.96 -8.41 17.11
C LYS A 61 3.85 -6.89 17.17
N ILE A 62 4.66 -6.26 18.03
CA ILE A 62 4.74 -4.81 18.11
C ILE A 62 5.64 -4.31 16.98
N ILE A 63 5.06 -3.53 16.05
CA ILE A 63 5.79 -2.85 14.98
C ILE A 63 6.17 -1.45 15.50
N THR A 64 7.36 -1.35 16.12
CA THR A 64 7.82 -0.14 16.82
C THR A 64 7.76 1.11 15.93
N ILE A 65 8.12 0.99 14.67
CA ILE A 65 8.09 2.11 13.72
C ILE A 65 6.65 2.61 13.54
N SER A 66 5.69 1.72 13.24
CA SER A 66 4.28 2.12 13.07
C SER A 66 3.72 2.73 14.35
N LEU A 67 4.06 2.18 15.51
CA LEU A 67 3.62 2.72 16.80
C LEU A 67 4.14 4.14 17.02
N LEU A 68 5.45 4.37 16.79
CA LEU A 68 6.10 5.66 17.01
C LEU A 68 5.46 6.77 16.14
N TYR A 69 5.18 6.48 14.87
CA TYR A 69 4.59 7.45 13.96
C TYR A 69 3.07 7.62 14.13
N ALA A 70 2.34 6.59 14.54
CA ALA A 70 0.89 6.66 14.75
C ALA A 70 0.52 7.34 16.07
N LEU A 71 1.35 7.21 17.10
CA LEU A 71 1.09 7.76 18.43
C LEU A 71 0.82 9.28 18.44
N PRO A 72 1.58 10.13 17.73
CA PRO A 72 1.27 11.56 17.64
C PRO A 72 -0.13 11.84 17.08
N ILE A 73 -0.60 11.07 16.09
CA ILE A 73 -1.94 11.25 15.52
C ILE A 73 -3.02 10.85 16.54
N VAL A 74 -2.79 9.79 17.31
CA VAL A 74 -3.69 9.37 18.40
C VAL A 74 -3.79 10.49 19.46
N VAL A 75 -2.65 11.02 19.91
CA VAL A 75 -2.59 12.10 20.89
C VAL A 75 -3.29 13.36 20.37
N LEU A 76 -2.96 13.78 19.14
CA LEU A 76 -3.61 14.92 18.49
C LEU A 76 -5.14 14.71 18.35
N THR A 77 -5.58 13.47 18.14
CA THR A 77 -7.01 13.16 18.06
C THR A 77 -7.69 13.28 19.42
N ILE A 78 -7.02 12.87 20.49
CA ILE A 78 -7.55 13.04 21.86
C ILE A 78 -7.62 14.53 22.22
N VAL A 79 -6.65 15.34 21.80
CA VAL A 79 -6.64 16.78 22.11
C VAL A 79 -7.59 17.57 21.21
N PHE A 80 -7.46 17.40 19.89
CA PHE A 80 -8.14 18.23 18.88
C PHE A 80 -9.33 17.52 18.19
N GLY A 81 -9.68 16.28 18.61
CA GLY A 81 -10.71 15.48 17.96
C GLY A 81 -10.27 14.98 16.57
N ARG A 82 -11.21 14.67 15.68
CA ARG A 82 -10.94 14.13 14.33
C ARG A 82 -10.26 15.15 13.39
N PHE A 83 -9.29 15.86 13.91
CA PHE A 83 -8.52 16.87 13.19
C PHE A 83 -7.86 16.28 11.93
N PHE A 84 -7.23 15.11 12.04
CA PHE A 84 -6.56 14.43 10.92
C PHE A 84 -7.45 14.32 9.68
N CYS A 85 -8.71 13.86 9.84
CA CYS A 85 -9.64 13.68 8.72
C CYS A 85 -10.05 15.00 8.04
N GLY A 86 -10.00 16.11 8.78
CA GLY A 86 -10.42 17.43 8.29
C GLY A 86 -9.31 18.24 7.66
N TRP A 87 -8.04 18.02 8.06
CA TRP A 87 -6.93 18.92 7.79
C TRP A 87 -5.74 18.24 7.09
N ILE A 88 -5.47 16.96 7.38
CA ILE A 88 -4.27 16.25 6.94
C ILE A 88 -4.59 15.21 5.86
N CYS A 89 -5.68 14.44 6.01
CA CYS A 89 -5.99 13.30 5.14
C CYS A 89 -6.07 13.70 3.65
N PRO A 90 -5.21 13.14 2.78
CA PRO A 90 -5.19 13.52 1.36
C PRO A 90 -6.45 13.08 0.62
N LEU A 91 -7.04 11.91 0.93
CA LEU A 91 -8.32 11.51 0.34
C LEU A 91 -9.44 12.49 0.71
N GLY A 92 -9.47 12.96 1.97
CA GLY A 92 -10.42 13.99 2.40
C GLY A 92 -10.28 15.31 1.63
N ALA A 93 -9.06 15.68 1.24
CA ALA A 93 -8.79 16.84 0.40
C ALA A 93 -9.35 16.67 -1.02
N ILE A 94 -9.08 15.51 -1.64
CA ILE A 94 -9.59 15.17 -2.98
C ILE A 94 -11.12 15.16 -3.00
N LEU A 95 -11.78 14.56 -2.00
CA LEU A 95 -13.23 14.54 -1.90
C LEU A 95 -13.83 15.94 -1.71
N ASP A 96 -13.16 16.83 -0.95
CA ASP A 96 -13.57 18.22 -0.80
C ASP A 96 -13.41 19.00 -2.11
N ALA A 97 -12.34 18.78 -2.86
CA ALA A 97 -12.09 19.41 -4.15
C ALA A 97 -13.13 18.95 -5.20
N ALA A 98 -13.35 17.65 -5.29
CA ALA A 98 -14.35 17.05 -6.18
C ALA A 98 -15.77 17.55 -5.85
N ASP A 99 -16.10 17.67 -4.56
CA ASP A 99 -17.37 18.24 -4.12
C ASP A 99 -17.57 19.67 -4.59
N HIS A 100 -16.53 20.48 -4.49
CA HIS A 100 -16.56 21.86 -4.94
C HIS A 100 -16.67 21.98 -6.46
N ALA A 101 -15.96 21.11 -7.22
CA ALA A 101 -15.93 21.16 -8.68
C ALA A 101 -17.25 20.68 -9.32
N PHE A 102 -17.77 19.53 -8.86
CA PHE A 102 -18.83 18.83 -9.59
C PHE A 102 -20.23 18.99 -8.96
N TRP A 103 -20.32 19.12 -7.63
CA TRP A 103 -21.62 19.05 -6.95
C TRP A 103 -22.06 20.27 -6.16
N ARG A 104 -21.31 21.36 -6.22
CA ARG A 104 -21.59 22.61 -5.46
C ARG A 104 -23.00 23.15 -5.63
N LYS A 105 -23.56 23.06 -6.85
CA LYS A 105 -24.88 23.63 -7.19
C LYS A 105 -26.09 22.79 -6.73
N ARG A 106 -25.91 21.50 -6.44
CA ARG A 106 -27.00 20.55 -6.18
C ARG A 106 -27.43 20.42 -4.72
N ARG A 107 -26.74 21.06 -3.79
CA ARG A 107 -26.86 20.75 -2.35
C ARG A 107 -27.70 21.73 -1.58
N LYS A 108 -29.03 21.57 -1.66
CA LYS A 108 -30.00 22.29 -0.82
C LYS A 108 -30.62 21.41 0.29
N VAL A 109 -30.35 20.11 0.31
CA VAL A 109 -31.01 19.14 1.20
C VAL A 109 -30.14 18.84 2.42
N LEU A 110 -30.80 18.64 3.58
CA LEU A 110 -30.14 18.14 4.80
C LEU A 110 -29.44 16.80 4.53
N PRO A 111 -28.26 16.59 5.09
CA PRO A 111 -27.50 15.38 4.86
C PRO A 111 -28.21 14.16 5.46
N ASP A 112 -28.38 13.09 4.67
CA ASP A 112 -28.95 11.83 5.11
C ASP A 112 -28.07 11.16 6.19
N MET A 113 -28.65 10.79 7.32
CA MET A 113 -27.98 10.18 8.47
C MET A 113 -28.09 8.65 8.53
N ARG A 114 -28.79 8.05 7.57
CA ARG A 114 -29.21 6.64 7.59
C ARG A 114 -28.03 5.65 7.72
N TYR A 115 -26.92 5.94 7.03
CA TYR A 115 -25.77 5.02 6.96
C TYR A 115 -24.58 5.41 7.86
N LYS A 116 -24.73 6.43 8.70
CA LYS A 116 -23.66 6.99 9.53
C LYS A 116 -22.98 5.97 10.46
N LYS A 117 -23.74 5.01 10.98
CA LYS A 117 -23.25 3.95 11.89
C LYS A 117 -22.51 2.82 11.14
N LEU A 118 -22.59 2.72 9.79
CA LEU A 118 -22.02 1.63 9.00
C LEU A 118 -20.50 1.52 9.16
N LYS A 119 -19.77 2.65 9.22
CA LYS A 119 -18.30 2.65 9.39
C LYS A 119 -17.84 1.99 10.69
N TYR A 120 -18.64 2.04 11.77
CA TYR A 120 -18.33 1.37 13.04
C TYR A 120 -18.49 -0.14 12.90
N TYR A 121 -19.49 -0.60 12.15
CA TYR A 121 -19.66 -2.02 11.84
C TYR A 121 -18.53 -2.53 10.95
N VAL A 122 -18.06 -1.72 9.97
CA VAL A 122 -16.87 -2.03 9.17
C VAL A 122 -15.63 -2.10 10.07
N LEU A 123 -15.46 -1.16 11.00
CA LEU A 123 -14.34 -1.19 11.95
C LEU A 123 -14.35 -2.46 12.81
N ILE A 124 -15.51 -2.90 13.29
CA ILE A 124 -15.66 -4.16 14.05
C ILE A 124 -15.25 -5.35 13.19
N ALA A 125 -15.74 -5.44 11.94
CA ALA A 125 -15.35 -6.50 11.03
C ALA A 125 -13.83 -6.52 10.77
N VAL A 126 -13.22 -5.35 10.53
CA VAL A 126 -11.77 -5.20 10.36
C VAL A 126 -11.00 -5.63 11.62
N ALA A 127 -11.45 -5.26 12.80
CA ALA A 127 -10.81 -5.66 14.05
C ALA A 127 -10.90 -7.17 14.28
N VAL A 128 -12.06 -7.77 14.01
CA VAL A 128 -12.26 -9.22 14.13
C VAL A 128 -11.35 -9.96 13.15
N THR A 129 -11.27 -9.54 11.88
CA THR A 129 -10.38 -10.20 10.91
C THR A 129 -8.92 -10.10 11.32
N ALA A 130 -8.49 -8.95 11.85
CA ALA A 130 -7.12 -8.77 12.34
C ALA A 130 -6.80 -9.69 13.55
N LEU A 131 -7.75 -9.90 14.46
CA LEU A 131 -7.60 -10.85 15.59
C LEU A 131 -7.32 -12.28 15.11
N PHE A 132 -7.84 -12.65 13.95
CA PHE A 132 -7.61 -13.97 13.33
C PHE A 132 -6.51 -13.96 12.26
N SER A 133 -5.55 -13.03 12.38
CA SER A 133 -4.38 -12.90 11.50
C SER A 133 -4.72 -12.72 10.02
N ALA A 134 -5.88 -12.10 9.71
CA ALA A 134 -6.28 -11.76 8.35
C ALA A 134 -6.40 -10.23 8.21
N GLN A 135 -5.82 -9.67 7.17
CA GLN A 135 -5.81 -8.23 6.91
C GLN A 135 -6.84 -7.86 5.85
N ILE A 136 -7.90 -7.12 6.22
CA ILE A 136 -8.82 -6.48 5.27
C ILE A 136 -8.86 -4.95 5.39
N ALA A 137 -8.15 -4.39 6.36
CA ALA A 137 -8.11 -2.93 6.59
C ALA A 137 -7.76 -2.15 5.31
N TYR A 138 -6.83 -2.68 4.52
CA TYR A 138 -6.35 -2.08 3.26
C TYR A 138 -7.46 -1.82 2.22
N LEU A 139 -8.57 -2.53 2.27
CA LEU A 139 -9.70 -2.32 1.35
C LEU A 139 -10.45 -1.02 1.65
N PHE A 140 -10.50 -0.63 2.90
CA PHE A 140 -11.29 0.50 3.39
C PHE A 140 -10.45 1.66 3.90
N ASP A 141 -9.15 1.45 4.10
CA ASP A 141 -8.26 2.50 4.56
C ASP A 141 -8.03 3.56 3.49
N PRO A 142 -8.26 4.86 3.82
CA PRO A 142 -8.19 5.93 2.84
C PRO A 142 -6.80 6.17 2.26
N ILE A 143 -5.74 5.94 3.05
CA ILE A 143 -4.35 6.22 2.63
C ILE A 143 -3.84 5.09 1.75
N SER A 144 -3.98 3.83 2.18
CA SER A 144 -3.59 2.67 1.39
C SER A 144 -4.34 2.59 0.05
N LEU A 145 -5.64 2.92 0.07
CA LEU A 145 -6.48 2.95 -1.12
C LEU A 145 -6.01 4.03 -2.10
N LEU A 146 -5.71 5.23 -1.58
CA LEU A 146 -5.25 6.34 -2.41
C LEU A 146 -3.87 6.06 -3.00
N THR A 147 -2.90 5.59 -2.20
CA THR A 147 -1.55 5.25 -2.70
C THR A 147 -1.59 4.18 -3.77
N ARG A 148 -2.42 3.15 -3.58
CA ARG A 148 -2.63 2.08 -4.57
C ARG A 148 -3.25 2.60 -5.86
N ALA A 149 -4.31 3.41 -5.76
CA ALA A 149 -4.95 3.99 -6.92
C ALA A 149 -4.00 4.90 -7.71
N PHE A 150 -3.20 5.72 -7.02
CA PHE A 150 -2.19 6.56 -7.65
C PHE A 150 -1.11 5.72 -8.34
N THR A 151 -0.64 4.65 -7.68
CA THR A 151 0.38 3.75 -8.25
C THR A 151 -0.12 3.05 -9.51
N PHE A 152 -1.32 2.46 -9.48
CA PHE A 152 -1.77 1.62 -10.58
C PHE A 152 -2.44 2.42 -11.70
N ALA A 153 -3.25 3.44 -11.36
CA ALA A 153 -4.08 4.12 -12.35
C ALA A 153 -3.48 5.41 -12.91
N PHE A 154 -2.61 6.10 -12.19
CA PHE A 154 -2.18 7.44 -12.59
C PHE A 154 -0.71 7.52 -13.05
N ILE A 155 0.20 6.70 -12.49
CA ILE A 155 1.62 6.79 -12.87
C ILE A 155 1.84 6.46 -14.35
N GLY A 156 1.35 5.33 -14.85
CA GLY A 156 1.52 4.93 -16.25
C GLY A 156 1.01 5.97 -17.23
N PRO A 157 -0.27 6.39 -17.15
CA PRO A 157 -0.80 7.46 -18.00
C PRO A 157 -0.06 8.79 -17.87
N ALA A 158 0.39 9.16 -16.67
CA ALA A 158 1.17 10.39 -16.47
C ALA A 158 2.53 10.32 -17.16
N GLN A 159 3.21 9.16 -17.12
CA GLN A 159 4.45 8.94 -17.87
C GLN A 159 4.23 9.05 -19.39
N MET A 160 3.17 8.42 -19.90
CA MET A 160 2.83 8.50 -21.33
C MET A 160 2.53 9.94 -21.75
N ALA A 161 1.76 10.68 -20.95
CA ALA A 161 1.44 12.08 -21.23
C ALA A 161 2.69 12.97 -21.22
N LEU A 162 3.60 12.79 -20.24
CA LEU A 162 4.85 13.54 -20.18
C LEU A 162 5.81 13.18 -21.33
N ALA A 163 5.88 11.92 -21.72
CA ALA A 163 6.65 11.49 -22.88
C ALA A 163 6.11 12.14 -24.18
N ALA A 164 4.79 12.16 -24.36
CA ALA A 164 4.13 12.80 -25.50
C ALA A 164 4.38 14.32 -25.53
N LEU A 165 4.31 15.00 -24.38
CA LEU A 165 4.59 16.43 -24.25
C LEU A 165 6.08 16.75 -24.43
N GLY A 166 6.98 15.85 -24.02
CA GLY A 166 8.43 15.97 -24.20
C GLY A 166 8.87 15.90 -25.66
N GLY A 167 8.05 15.30 -26.53
CA GLY A 167 8.25 15.30 -27.99
C GLY A 167 7.91 16.63 -28.70
N LEU A 168 7.33 17.61 -27.98
CA LEU A 168 6.99 18.92 -28.56
C LEU A 168 8.20 19.86 -28.53
N PRO A 169 8.61 20.48 -29.66
CA PRO A 169 9.86 21.24 -29.79
C PRO A 169 9.94 22.48 -28.89
N VAL A 170 8.80 23.05 -28.46
CA VAL A 170 8.76 24.26 -27.60
C VAL A 170 8.79 23.92 -26.10
N VAL A 171 8.38 22.73 -25.73
CA VAL A 171 8.13 22.33 -24.32
C VAL A 171 9.17 21.29 -23.90
N GLY A 172 9.80 20.60 -24.86
CA GLY A 172 10.71 19.49 -24.64
C GLY A 172 11.90 19.84 -23.75
N ASP A 173 12.59 20.94 -24.03
CA ASP A 173 13.79 21.36 -23.25
C ASP A 173 13.48 21.72 -21.79
N ARG A 174 12.33 22.31 -21.54
CA ARG A 174 11.90 22.65 -20.17
C ARG A 174 11.31 21.45 -19.40
N LEU A 175 10.63 20.54 -20.10
CA LEU A 175 10.09 19.31 -19.54
C LEU A 175 11.14 18.22 -19.39
N GLN A 176 12.21 18.21 -20.21
CA GLN A 176 13.35 17.32 -20.02
C GLN A 176 14.00 17.50 -18.65
N PHE A 177 14.02 18.72 -18.11
CA PHE A 177 14.48 18.95 -16.74
C PHE A 177 13.56 18.29 -15.69
N LEU A 178 12.26 18.19 -15.94
CA LEU A 178 11.29 17.54 -15.07
C LEU A 178 11.18 16.02 -15.34
N SER A 179 11.34 15.60 -16.59
CA SER A 179 11.19 14.20 -17.02
C SER A 179 12.48 13.42 -16.95
N ALA A 180 13.60 14.07 -17.27
CA ALA A 180 14.82 13.36 -17.60
C ALA A 180 15.52 12.68 -16.44
N ASN A 181 15.25 12.97 -15.16
CA ASN A 181 15.99 12.28 -14.09
C ASN A 181 15.46 12.47 -12.65
N ARG A 182 14.34 13.14 -12.42
CA ARG A 182 13.95 13.49 -11.04
C ARG A 182 12.62 12.90 -10.54
N PHE A 183 11.66 12.59 -11.42
CA PHE A 183 10.32 12.18 -11.00
C PHE A 183 9.74 10.99 -11.77
N MET A 184 10.49 10.40 -12.70
CA MET A 184 10.02 9.27 -13.50
C MET A 184 11.02 8.11 -13.46
N PRO A 185 10.59 6.87 -13.23
CA PRO A 185 11.43 5.69 -13.38
C PRO A 185 11.85 5.52 -14.85
N GLU A 186 13.01 4.91 -15.08
CA GLU A 186 13.55 4.65 -16.42
C GLU A 186 12.67 3.71 -17.25
N SER A 187 11.90 2.83 -16.58
CA SER A 187 10.95 1.92 -17.20
C SER A 187 9.52 2.45 -17.17
N GLN A 188 8.73 2.18 -18.20
CA GLN A 188 7.29 2.42 -18.16
C GLN A 188 6.64 1.52 -17.13
N LEU A 189 5.97 2.12 -16.12
CA LEU A 189 5.26 1.37 -15.12
C LEU A 189 3.87 0.99 -15.63
N PHE A 190 3.66 -0.28 -15.80
CA PHE A 190 2.37 -0.86 -16.17
C PHE A 190 1.95 -1.94 -15.18
N PHE A 191 0.75 -1.85 -14.66
CA PHE A 191 0.24 -2.78 -13.65
C PHE A 191 -1.02 -3.51 -14.12
N ARG A 192 -1.13 -4.80 -13.78
CA ARG A 192 -2.24 -5.67 -14.18
C ARG A 192 -3.62 -5.18 -13.73
N MET A 193 -3.73 -4.47 -12.61
CA MET A 193 -5.00 -4.06 -12.00
C MET A 193 -5.27 -2.55 -12.08
N ASN A 194 -4.72 -1.86 -13.07
CA ASN A 194 -4.85 -0.41 -13.21
C ASN A 194 -6.31 0.05 -13.32
N LEU A 195 -7.11 -0.60 -14.18
CA LEU A 195 -8.53 -0.27 -14.37
C LEU A 195 -9.35 -0.48 -13.10
N VAL A 196 -9.13 -1.58 -12.38
CA VAL A 196 -9.85 -1.88 -11.13
C VAL A 196 -9.56 -0.82 -10.07
N ALA A 197 -8.29 -0.44 -9.90
CA ALA A 197 -7.89 0.61 -8.96
C ALA A 197 -8.48 1.98 -9.33
N PHE A 198 -8.51 2.30 -10.62
CA PHE A 198 -9.16 3.52 -11.14
C PHE A 198 -10.66 3.52 -10.85
N LEU A 199 -11.37 2.43 -11.16
CA LEU A 199 -12.82 2.32 -10.95
C LEU A 199 -13.19 2.41 -9.47
N ILE A 200 -12.40 1.84 -8.57
CA ILE A 200 -12.60 1.97 -7.12
C ILE A 200 -12.49 3.43 -6.69
N LEU A 201 -11.41 4.13 -7.07
CA LEU A 201 -11.25 5.55 -6.71
C LEU A 201 -12.32 6.43 -7.35
N ALA A 202 -12.62 6.22 -8.62
CA ALA A 202 -13.69 6.93 -9.32
C ALA A 202 -15.05 6.71 -8.65
N GLY A 203 -15.35 5.47 -8.23
CA GLY A 203 -16.56 5.14 -7.48
C GLY A 203 -16.62 5.84 -6.12
N ILE A 204 -15.51 5.94 -5.40
CA ILE A 204 -15.42 6.67 -4.12
C ILE A 204 -15.67 8.17 -4.34
N VAL A 205 -15.10 8.75 -5.39
CA VAL A 205 -15.32 10.16 -5.75
C VAL A 205 -16.77 10.37 -6.21
N ALA A 206 -17.29 9.50 -7.05
CA ALA A 206 -18.66 9.56 -7.55
C ALA A 206 -19.70 9.40 -6.43
N ALA A 207 -19.41 8.62 -5.39
CA ALA A 207 -20.27 8.48 -4.22
C ALA A 207 -20.52 9.82 -3.49
N ASN A 208 -19.69 10.85 -3.71
CA ASN A 208 -19.96 12.21 -3.25
C ASN A 208 -21.23 12.82 -3.87
N ALA A 209 -21.73 12.26 -4.98
CA ALA A 209 -23.02 12.69 -5.56
C ALA A 209 -24.19 12.43 -4.61
N PHE A 210 -24.14 11.35 -3.81
CA PHE A 210 -25.19 11.02 -2.84
C PHE A 210 -25.11 11.90 -1.59
N SER A 211 -23.90 12.11 -1.04
CA SER A 211 -23.68 13.00 0.10
C SER A 211 -22.25 13.48 0.19
N ARG A 212 -22.04 14.66 0.79
CA ARG A 212 -20.68 15.21 1.02
C ARG A 212 -19.83 14.22 1.80
N ARG A 213 -18.62 13.92 1.31
CA ARG A 213 -17.69 12.99 1.94
C ARG A 213 -18.33 11.62 2.27
N PHE A 214 -19.11 11.07 1.34
CA PHE A 214 -19.85 9.82 1.55
C PHE A 214 -18.97 8.71 2.12
N TRP A 215 -17.78 8.49 1.55
CA TRP A 215 -16.84 7.48 2.01
C TRP A 215 -16.40 7.71 3.47
N CYS A 216 -15.90 8.90 3.78
CA CYS A 216 -15.40 9.24 5.12
C CYS A 216 -16.49 9.18 6.20
N ARG A 217 -17.73 9.43 5.80
CA ARG A 217 -18.87 9.49 6.68
C ARG A 217 -19.46 8.12 6.99
N ASN A 218 -19.52 7.24 5.97
CA ASN A 218 -20.29 6.00 6.06
C ASN A 218 -19.44 4.73 6.06
N LEU A 219 -18.24 4.71 5.42
CA LEU A 219 -17.47 3.49 5.16
C LEU A 219 -16.08 3.47 5.77
N CYS A 220 -15.44 4.62 6.00
CA CYS A 220 -14.05 4.72 6.41
C CYS A 220 -13.82 4.23 7.85
N PRO A 221 -13.14 3.08 8.09
CA PRO A 221 -12.87 2.57 9.43
C PRO A 221 -11.82 3.41 10.19
N LEU A 222 -10.85 4.04 9.51
CA LEU A 222 -9.96 5.02 10.12
C LEU A 222 -10.77 6.17 10.73
N GLY A 223 -11.75 6.68 9.96
CA GLY A 223 -12.67 7.71 10.46
C GLY A 223 -13.52 7.25 11.64
N ALA A 224 -13.89 5.97 11.73
CA ALA A 224 -14.57 5.40 12.89
C ALA A 224 -13.64 5.31 14.10
N LEU A 225 -12.41 4.79 13.92
CA LEU A 225 -11.40 4.68 14.98
C LEU A 225 -11.08 6.06 15.59
N LEU A 226 -10.75 7.05 14.74
CA LEU A 226 -10.48 8.41 15.21
C LEU A 226 -11.74 9.07 15.82
N GLY A 227 -12.94 8.69 15.36
CA GLY A 227 -14.21 9.09 15.95
C GLY A 227 -14.35 8.60 17.40
N LEU A 228 -14.07 7.32 17.65
CA LEU A 228 -14.09 6.76 19.00
C LEU A 228 -13.13 7.47 19.94
N LEU A 229 -11.89 7.72 19.48
CA LEU A 229 -10.88 8.44 20.25
C LEU A 229 -11.28 9.91 20.49
N SER A 230 -11.91 10.55 19.54
CA SER A 230 -12.32 11.97 19.63
C SER A 230 -13.46 12.22 20.63
N LYS A 231 -14.09 11.17 21.16
CA LYS A 231 -15.00 11.28 22.32
C LYS A 231 -14.35 12.00 23.49
N PHE A 232 -13.07 11.78 23.69
CA PHE A 232 -12.30 12.36 24.77
C PHE A 232 -11.68 13.72 24.40
N SER A 233 -12.01 14.28 23.21
CA SER A 233 -11.35 15.51 22.76
C SER A 233 -11.69 16.72 23.65
N MET A 234 -10.67 17.57 23.82
CA MET A 234 -10.81 18.81 24.58
C MET A 234 -11.52 19.91 23.79
N MET A 235 -11.54 19.82 22.45
CA MET A 235 -12.19 20.81 21.60
C MET A 235 -13.70 20.56 21.58
N ARG A 236 -14.48 21.62 21.76
CA ARG A 236 -15.95 21.59 21.75
C ARG A 236 -16.53 22.62 20.80
N ARG A 237 -17.63 22.27 20.15
CA ARG A 237 -18.52 23.23 19.49
C ARG A 237 -19.51 23.74 20.53
N ILE A 238 -19.51 25.03 20.75
CA ILE A 238 -20.39 25.69 21.71
C ILE A 238 -21.29 26.64 20.93
N VAL A 239 -22.57 26.63 21.25
CA VAL A 239 -23.57 27.54 20.68
C VAL A 239 -24.12 28.39 21.81
N SER A 240 -23.99 29.71 21.71
CA SER A 240 -24.52 30.64 22.68
C SER A 240 -26.04 30.84 22.53
N GLY A 241 -26.72 31.36 23.55
CA GLY A 241 -28.17 31.47 23.62
C GLY A 241 -28.90 32.34 22.58
N GLY A 242 -28.20 32.98 21.65
CA GLY A 242 -28.78 33.76 20.56
C GLY A 242 -28.99 32.96 19.25
N CYS A 243 -29.10 31.64 19.31
CA CYS A 243 -29.33 30.80 18.14
C CYS A 243 -30.73 31.05 17.56
N ALA A 244 -30.79 31.43 16.27
CA ALA A 244 -32.05 31.70 15.55
C ALA A 244 -32.68 30.42 14.95
N ASP A 245 -32.21 29.24 15.29
CA ASP A 245 -32.65 27.92 14.80
C ASP A 245 -32.80 27.80 13.26
N CYS A 246 -31.98 28.53 12.51
CA CYS A 246 -32.06 28.58 11.04
C CYS A 246 -31.50 27.35 10.34
N ALA A 247 -30.94 26.37 11.05
CA ALA A 247 -30.35 25.11 10.56
C ALA A 247 -29.25 25.28 9.49
N LEU A 248 -28.73 26.48 9.20
CA LEU A 248 -27.66 26.70 8.20
C LEU A 248 -26.38 25.95 8.55
N CYS A 249 -26.04 25.88 9.83
CA CYS A 249 -24.88 25.13 10.31
C CYS A 249 -25.00 23.62 10.04
N ALA A 250 -26.21 23.04 10.17
CA ALA A 250 -26.48 21.65 9.86
C ALA A 250 -26.37 21.37 8.35
N ARG A 251 -26.95 22.25 7.50
CA ARG A 251 -26.87 22.15 6.03
C ARG A 251 -25.44 22.23 5.51
N GLU A 252 -24.61 23.08 6.12
CA GLU A 252 -23.20 23.24 5.73
C GLU A 252 -22.25 22.20 6.38
N CYS A 253 -22.76 21.35 7.28
CA CYS A 253 -21.96 20.34 7.94
C CYS A 253 -21.59 19.20 6.98
N LYS A 254 -20.29 19.08 6.64
CA LYS A 254 -19.79 18.06 5.71
C LYS A 254 -19.97 16.63 6.22
N MET A 255 -19.96 16.44 7.55
CA MET A 255 -20.02 15.14 8.20
C MET A 255 -21.38 14.81 8.80
N ALA A 256 -22.37 15.69 8.65
CA ALA A 256 -23.65 15.58 9.35
C ALA A 256 -23.50 15.35 10.87
N ALA A 257 -22.54 16.07 11.46
CA ALA A 257 -22.28 16.02 12.89
C ALA A 257 -23.28 16.83 13.72
N ILE A 258 -24.00 17.78 13.10
CA ILE A 258 -25.02 18.61 13.75
C ILE A 258 -26.36 17.90 13.59
N LEU A 259 -27.06 17.70 14.70
CA LEU A 259 -28.33 17.00 14.76
C LEU A 259 -29.49 17.88 14.30
N GLU A 260 -30.72 17.40 14.46
CA GLU A 260 -31.93 18.16 14.16
C GLU A 260 -32.01 19.44 14.97
N ASN A 261 -31.64 19.39 16.25
CA ASN A 261 -31.42 20.56 17.08
C ASN A 261 -30.05 21.18 16.78
N PRO A 262 -29.95 22.40 16.20
CA PRO A 262 -28.68 23.04 15.89
C PRO A 262 -27.77 23.31 17.09
N MET A 263 -28.30 23.30 18.31
CA MET A 263 -27.50 23.44 19.52
C MET A 263 -26.72 22.17 19.85
N GLU A 264 -27.20 21.02 19.42
CA GLU A 264 -26.60 19.71 19.67
C GLU A 264 -25.70 19.29 18.52
N TYR A 265 -24.63 18.57 18.84
CA TYR A 265 -23.76 17.97 17.83
C TYR A 265 -23.12 16.67 18.33
N ASP A 266 -22.91 15.76 17.39
CA ASP A 266 -22.19 14.51 17.60
C ASP A 266 -20.68 14.76 17.44
N ALA A 267 -19.98 14.91 18.55
CA ALA A 267 -18.56 15.24 18.57
C ALA A 267 -17.68 14.20 17.87
N PRO A 268 -17.90 12.88 18.01
CA PRO A 268 -17.23 11.85 17.24
C PRO A 268 -17.26 12.04 15.74
N GLU A 269 -18.24 12.72 15.21
CA GLU A 269 -18.37 12.96 13.77
C GLU A 269 -17.76 14.29 13.33
N CYS A 270 -17.45 15.18 14.25
CA CYS A 270 -16.92 16.50 13.94
C CYS A 270 -15.46 16.41 13.48
N ILE A 271 -15.16 16.93 12.28
CA ILE A 271 -13.80 17.07 11.72
C ILE A 271 -13.20 18.47 11.89
N TYR A 272 -13.82 19.29 12.69
CA TYR A 272 -13.41 20.68 12.97
C TYR A 272 -13.13 21.50 11.70
N CYS A 273 -14.04 21.42 10.73
CA CYS A 273 -13.88 22.10 9.43
C CYS A 273 -14.26 23.59 9.46
N TYR A 274 -14.82 24.10 10.55
CA TYR A 274 -15.26 25.48 10.75
C TYR A 274 -16.32 26.00 9.75
N ASN A 275 -17.02 25.11 9.03
CA ASN A 275 -18.10 25.55 8.15
C ASN A 275 -19.28 26.10 8.95
N CYS A 276 -19.65 25.45 10.06
CA CYS A 276 -20.76 25.87 10.91
C CYS A 276 -20.53 27.25 11.54
N THR A 277 -19.30 27.59 11.93
CA THR A 277 -18.97 28.91 12.49
C THR A 277 -19.07 30.02 11.44
N ARG A 278 -18.68 29.73 10.20
CA ARG A 278 -18.76 30.70 9.09
C ARG A 278 -20.20 30.93 8.62
N SER A 279 -21.01 29.89 8.60
CA SER A 279 -22.39 29.97 8.11
C SER A 279 -23.38 30.52 9.14
N CYS A 280 -22.92 30.69 10.39
CA CYS A 280 -23.72 31.24 11.47
C CYS A 280 -23.72 32.77 11.37
N GLN A 281 -24.84 33.36 10.92
CA GLN A 281 -24.97 34.82 10.78
C GLN A 281 -24.93 35.55 12.13
N PRO A 282 -25.59 35.03 13.22
CA PRO A 282 -25.46 35.65 14.53
C PRO A 282 -24.08 35.49 15.18
N LEU A 283 -23.15 34.71 14.54
CA LEU A 283 -21.82 34.37 15.06
C LEU A 283 -21.80 33.72 16.44
N VAL A 284 -22.91 33.11 16.85
CA VAL A 284 -23.07 32.48 18.18
C VAL A 284 -22.44 31.08 18.26
N THR A 285 -22.01 30.52 17.12
CA THR A 285 -21.34 29.20 17.07
C THR A 285 -19.83 29.36 17.10
N VAL A 286 -19.17 28.85 18.14
CA VAL A 286 -17.72 28.90 18.33
C VAL A 286 -17.16 27.50 18.56
N ILE A 287 -15.94 27.25 18.11
CA ILE A 287 -15.16 26.04 18.45
C ILE A 287 -14.00 26.48 19.32
N ARG A 288 -13.97 26.01 20.56
CA ARG A 288 -12.93 26.35 21.55
C ARG A 288 -12.65 25.19 22.49
N PRO A 289 -11.51 25.19 23.19
CA PRO A 289 -11.29 24.24 24.30
C PRO A 289 -12.35 24.45 25.37
N GLY A 290 -12.87 23.35 25.91
CA GLY A 290 -13.86 23.37 26.99
C GLY A 290 -14.24 21.98 27.42
N PHE A 291 -14.68 21.87 28.68
CA PHE A 291 -15.13 20.61 29.27
C PHE A 291 -16.65 20.55 29.44
N SER A 292 -17.38 21.60 28.98
CA SER A 292 -18.85 21.62 29.06
C SER A 292 -19.45 20.51 28.24
N SER A 293 -20.39 19.78 28.84
CA SER A 293 -21.19 18.73 28.18
C SER A 293 -22.45 19.28 27.51
N GLU A 294 -22.73 20.58 27.61
CA GLU A 294 -23.91 21.17 27.00
C GLU A 294 -23.89 21.04 25.48
N GLY A 295 -24.94 20.49 24.90
CA GLY A 295 -25.08 20.26 23.46
C GLY A 295 -24.15 19.16 22.89
N TYR A 296 -23.41 18.45 23.74
CA TYR A 296 -22.53 17.36 23.35
C TYR A 296 -23.29 16.02 23.40
N THR A 297 -23.34 15.36 22.28
CA THR A 297 -23.83 13.98 22.20
C THR A 297 -22.69 13.07 21.70
N ALA A 298 -22.60 11.89 22.24
CA ALA A 298 -21.73 10.82 21.77
C ALA A 298 -22.58 9.54 21.66
N ASP A 299 -23.55 9.59 20.76
CA ASP A 299 -24.47 8.47 20.55
C ASP A 299 -23.76 7.38 19.74
N TYR A 300 -23.27 6.37 20.46
CA TYR A 300 -22.75 5.12 19.92
C TYR A 300 -23.73 3.96 20.07
N ASP A 301 -25.04 4.24 20.24
CA ASP A 301 -26.01 3.16 20.33
C ASP A 301 -25.99 2.31 19.06
N LEU A 302 -25.07 1.34 19.06
CA LEU A 302 -24.92 0.35 18.02
C LEU A 302 -25.90 -0.78 18.31
N ASN A 303 -26.73 -1.11 17.33
CA ASN A 303 -27.64 -2.22 17.43
C ASN A 303 -26.86 -3.54 17.66
N ARG A 304 -27.08 -4.19 18.81
CA ARG A 304 -26.39 -5.43 19.21
C ARG A 304 -26.44 -6.51 18.13
N ARG A 305 -27.59 -6.68 17.46
CA ARG A 305 -27.74 -7.64 16.35
C ARG A 305 -26.79 -7.31 15.20
N ARG A 306 -26.64 -6.04 14.81
CA ARG A 306 -25.74 -5.61 13.73
C ARG A 306 -24.26 -5.73 14.12
N VAL A 307 -23.92 -5.53 15.38
CA VAL A 307 -22.57 -5.77 15.91
C VAL A 307 -22.21 -7.25 15.75
N LEU A 308 -23.08 -8.15 16.17
CA LEU A 308 -22.87 -9.60 16.00
C LEU A 308 -22.79 -9.99 14.52
N GLN A 309 -23.65 -9.43 13.67
CA GLN A 309 -23.59 -9.66 12.23
C GLN A 309 -22.26 -9.20 11.62
N SER A 310 -21.75 -8.05 12.03
CA SER A 310 -20.46 -7.53 11.54
C SER A 310 -19.29 -8.40 11.98
N ALA A 311 -19.31 -8.87 13.23
CA ALA A 311 -18.34 -9.82 13.74
C ALA A 311 -18.40 -11.16 12.97
N ALA A 312 -19.60 -11.68 12.75
CA ALA A 312 -19.82 -12.90 11.98
C ALA A 312 -19.34 -12.75 10.52
N LEU A 313 -19.61 -11.61 9.86
CA LEU A 313 -19.10 -11.33 8.52
C LEU A 313 -17.55 -11.30 8.49
N GLY A 314 -16.91 -10.73 9.54
CA GLY A 314 -15.46 -10.80 9.69
C GLY A 314 -14.94 -12.23 9.79
N LEU A 315 -15.60 -13.09 10.57
CA LEU A 315 -15.25 -14.51 10.70
C LEU A 315 -15.46 -15.30 9.40
N VAL A 316 -16.58 -15.05 8.70
CA VAL A 316 -16.84 -15.66 7.39
C VAL A 316 -15.77 -15.27 6.39
N TRP A 317 -15.35 -13.99 6.38
CA TRP A 317 -14.24 -13.56 5.53
C TRP A 317 -12.95 -14.30 5.88
N VAL A 318 -12.60 -14.42 7.15
CA VAL A 318 -11.40 -15.18 7.58
C VAL A 318 -11.48 -16.62 7.10
N ALA A 319 -12.61 -17.29 7.30
CA ALA A 319 -12.80 -18.67 6.82
C ALA A 319 -12.63 -18.75 5.30
N ALA A 320 -13.26 -17.87 4.52
CA ALA A 320 -13.14 -17.84 3.07
C ALA A 320 -11.72 -17.52 2.59
N ALA A 321 -11.04 -16.57 3.25
CA ALA A 321 -9.69 -16.15 2.88
C ALA A 321 -8.65 -17.24 3.16
N LYS A 322 -8.78 -17.95 4.28
CA LYS A 322 -7.81 -18.98 4.70
C LYS A 322 -8.02 -20.34 4.03
N THR A 323 -9.17 -20.60 3.39
CA THR A 323 -9.40 -21.87 2.67
C THR A 323 -8.40 -22.11 1.54
N HIS A 324 -7.87 -21.07 0.90
CA HIS A 324 -6.87 -21.19 -0.17
C HIS A 324 -5.42 -21.28 0.31
N VAL A 325 -5.11 -20.80 1.51
CA VAL A 325 -3.74 -20.84 2.11
C VAL A 325 -3.43 -22.25 2.67
N SER A 326 -4.46 -23.05 2.88
CA SER A 326 -4.35 -24.44 3.34
C SER A 326 -4.05 -25.43 2.19
N ALA A 327 -3.27 -25.05 1.18
CA ALA A 327 -2.65 -26.03 0.31
C ALA A 327 -1.64 -26.84 1.14
N LYS A 328 -2.17 -27.91 1.71
CA LYS A 328 -1.50 -29.01 2.42
C LYS A 328 -0.03 -28.72 2.81
N ARG A 329 0.15 -28.40 4.06
CA ARG A 329 1.37 -28.63 4.79
C ARG A 329 1.64 -30.15 4.74
N SER A 330 2.15 -30.63 3.61
CA SER A 330 2.66 -32.00 3.53
C SER A 330 3.87 -32.06 4.45
N ARG A 331 3.80 -32.89 5.46
CA ARG A 331 4.85 -33.08 6.48
C ARG A 331 6.20 -33.49 5.91
N ASP A 332 6.24 -33.93 4.66
CA ASP A 332 7.39 -34.62 4.04
C ASP A 332 8.02 -33.88 2.84
N SER A 333 7.56 -32.68 2.50
CA SER A 333 8.23 -31.86 1.49
C SER A 333 8.63 -30.50 2.04
N GLU A 334 9.90 -30.13 1.91
CA GLU A 334 10.45 -28.81 2.23
C GLU A 334 9.81 -27.67 1.41
N ILE A 335 8.84 -27.95 0.55
CA ILE A 335 8.18 -27.04 -0.36
C ILE A 335 6.92 -26.49 0.30
N LYS A 336 7.03 -25.34 0.94
CA LYS A 336 5.95 -24.66 1.70
C LYS A 336 5.13 -23.66 0.89
N THR A 337 5.16 -23.67 -0.44
CA THR A 337 4.50 -22.64 -1.25
C THR A 337 3.18 -23.11 -1.84
N SER A 338 2.16 -22.25 -1.72
CA SER A 338 0.79 -22.51 -2.21
C SER A 338 0.68 -22.51 -3.74
N SER A 339 1.60 -21.84 -4.44
CA SER A 339 1.71 -21.80 -5.90
C SER A 339 3.16 -21.73 -6.33
N PRO A 340 3.62 -22.55 -7.29
CA PRO A 340 4.99 -22.49 -7.81
C PRO A 340 5.35 -21.12 -8.41
N GLN A 341 4.37 -20.33 -8.84
CA GLN A 341 4.55 -19.02 -9.45
C GLN A 341 4.51 -17.85 -8.43
N LEU A 342 4.31 -18.14 -7.14
CA LEU A 342 4.21 -17.13 -6.10
C LEU A 342 5.61 -16.72 -5.62
N ILE A 343 6.32 -15.94 -6.42
CA ILE A 343 7.64 -15.43 -6.05
C ILE A 343 7.45 -14.10 -5.31
N ARG A 344 7.81 -14.08 -4.02
CA ARG A 344 7.75 -12.87 -3.18
C ARG A 344 9.03 -12.05 -3.32
N PRO A 345 8.98 -10.72 -3.06
CA PRO A 345 10.20 -9.90 -3.06
C PRO A 345 11.21 -10.36 -2.00
N PRO A 346 12.52 -10.14 -2.22
CA PRO A 346 13.56 -10.48 -1.24
C PRO A 346 13.31 -9.75 0.08
N GLY A 347 13.54 -10.43 1.20
CA GLY A 347 13.26 -9.93 2.55
C GLY A 347 11.79 -10.04 2.98
N ALA A 348 10.88 -10.50 2.12
CA ALA A 348 9.50 -10.76 2.53
C ALA A 348 9.45 -11.84 3.62
N MET A 349 8.65 -11.60 4.67
CA MET A 349 8.43 -12.55 5.77
C MET A 349 7.83 -13.86 5.28
N GLU A 350 7.72 -14.87 6.15
CA GLU A 350 6.95 -16.09 5.86
C GLU A 350 5.55 -15.73 5.39
N GLU A 351 4.96 -16.55 4.52
CA GLU A 351 3.74 -16.18 3.79
C GLU A 351 2.60 -15.78 4.72
N GLU A 352 2.36 -16.53 5.80
CA GLU A 352 1.31 -16.21 6.77
C GLU A 352 1.56 -14.87 7.46
N GLU A 353 2.77 -14.65 7.94
CA GLU A 353 3.18 -13.40 8.60
C GLU A 353 3.21 -12.23 7.60
N PHE A 354 3.66 -12.48 6.37
CA PHE A 354 3.66 -11.51 5.30
C PHE A 354 2.25 -11.01 4.98
N LEU A 355 1.29 -11.92 4.81
CA LEU A 355 -0.11 -11.58 4.54
C LEU A 355 -0.76 -10.82 5.70
N ALA A 356 -0.41 -11.17 6.94
CA ALA A 356 -0.88 -10.49 8.16
C ALA A 356 -0.29 -9.08 8.32
N THR A 357 0.92 -8.82 7.83
CA THR A 357 1.64 -7.57 8.02
C THR A 357 1.54 -6.63 6.83
N CYS A 358 1.43 -7.16 5.61
CA CYS A 358 1.40 -6.37 4.36
C CYS A 358 0.13 -5.53 4.25
N THR A 359 0.29 -4.22 4.12
CA THR A 359 -0.81 -3.25 3.96
C THR A 359 -1.28 -3.07 2.52
N ARG A 360 -0.69 -3.77 1.57
CA ARG A 360 -1.03 -3.73 0.14
C ARG A 360 -1.08 -2.31 -0.43
N CYS A 361 -0.19 -1.44 0.05
CA CYS A 361 -0.11 -0.03 -0.35
C CYS A 361 0.56 0.20 -1.71
N SER A 362 1.15 -0.85 -2.31
CA SER A 362 1.81 -0.86 -3.62
C SER A 362 3.09 -0.02 -3.74
N GLN A 363 3.65 0.50 -2.65
CA GLN A 363 4.87 1.31 -2.70
C GLN A 363 6.08 0.49 -3.22
N CYS A 364 6.23 -0.76 -2.78
CA CYS A 364 7.30 -1.65 -3.24
C CYS A 364 7.22 -1.96 -4.75
N MET A 365 6.00 -2.04 -5.31
CA MET A 365 5.80 -2.23 -6.74
C MET A 365 6.19 -0.98 -7.53
N LYS A 366 5.84 0.19 -7.01
CA LYS A 366 6.13 1.48 -7.62
C LYS A 366 7.63 1.76 -7.74
N VAL A 367 8.42 1.42 -6.71
CA VAL A 367 9.88 1.67 -6.71
C VAL A 367 10.66 0.60 -7.46
N CYS A 368 10.03 -0.47 -7.91
CA CYS A 368 10.70 -1.54 -8.64
C CYS A 368 11.19 -1.02 -10.00
N PRO A 369 12.51 -0.96 -10.25
CA PRO A 369 13.06 -0.32 -11.45
C PRO A 369 12.73 -1.10 -12.72
N THR A 370 12.57 -2.42 -12.62
CA THR A 370 12.26 -3.31 -13.74
C THR A 370 10.76 -3.52 -13.94
N ASN A 371 9.90 -2.91 -13.08
CA ASN A 371 8.46 -3.18 -13.04
C ASN A 371 8.09 -4.66 -12.79
N GLY A 372 9.03 -5.49 -12.37
CA GLY A 372 8.83 -6.92 -12.13
C GLY A 372 7.90 -7.22 -10.95
N LEU A 373 7.82 -6.32 -9.95
CA LEU A 373 6.87 -6.46 -8.86
C LEU A 373 5.47 -6.01 -9.29
N GLN A 374 4.55 -6.96 -9.34
CA GLN A 374 3.17 -6.79 -9.78
C GLN A 374 2.18 -7.15 -8.66
N PRO A 375 0.95 -6.63 -8.69
CA PRO A 375 -0.09 -7.05 -7.75
C PRO A 375 -0.53 -8.49 -8.04
N ALA A 376 -0.56 -9.33 -7.01
CA ALA A 376 -1.19 -10.64 -7.05
C ALA A 376 -2.70 -10.51 -7.29
N LEU A 377 -3.25 -11.37 -8.14
CA LEU A 377 -4.69 -11.54 -8.33
C LEU A 377 -5.20 -12.63 -7.39
N LEU A 378 -5.12 -13.87 -7.81
CA LEU A 378 -5.54 -15.05 -7.04
C LEU A 378 -4.39 -16.02 -6.78
N GLU A 379 -3.18 -15.70 -7.24
CA GLU A 379 -1.98 -16.54 -7.11
C GLU A 379 -1.64 -16.84 -5.63
N ALA A 380 -1.97 -15.89 -4.75
CA ALA A 380 -1.79 -16.00 -3.29
C ALA A 380 -3.12 -16.19 -2.54
N GLY A 381 -4.17 -16.68 -3.22
CA GLY A 381 -5.51 -16.79 -2.67
C GLY A 381 -6.22 -15.45 -2.49
N LEU A 382 -7.43 -15.49 -1.93
CA LEU A 382 -8.23 -14.28 -1.70
C LEU A 382 -7.56 -13.30 -0.73
N GLU A 383 -6.90 -13.81 0.30
CA GLU A 383 -6.16 -12.98 1.25
C GLU A 383 -4.97 -12.29 0.59
N GLY A 384 -4.36 -12.89 -0.43
CA GLY A 384 -3.18 -12.36 -1.10
C GLY A 384 -3.42 -11.31 -2.18
N ILE A 385 -4.68 -10.99 -2.50
CA ILE A 385 -5.01 -10.00 -3.53
C ILE A 385 -4.30 -8.67 -3.24
N TRP A 386 -3.69 -8.08 -4.29
CA TRP A 386 -2.89 -6.84 -4.26
C TRP A 386 -1.58 -6.92 -3.45
N THR A 387 -1.18 -8.07 -2.99
CA THR A 387 0.18 -8.23 -2.43
C THR A 387 1.22 -8.29 -3.55
N PRO A 388 2.48 -7.87 -3.33
CA PRO A 388 3.51 -7.89 -4.36
C PRO A 388 3.96 -9.32 -4.70
N ILE A 389 4.01 -9.62 -6.00
CA ILE A 389 4.65 -10.80 -6.57
C ILE A 389 5.65 -10.38 -7.63
N LEU A 390 6.73 -11.12 -7.77
CA LEU A 390 7.65 -10.95 -8.89
C LEU A 390 7.13 -11.74 -10.08
N ILE A 391 7.05 -11.08 -11.23
CA ILE A 391 6.72 -11.70 -12.52
C ILE A 391 7.92 -11.51 -13.45
N PRO A 392 8.83 -12.49 -13.54
CA PRO A 392 10.08 -12.34 -14.27
C PRO A 392 9.91 -11.99 -15.75
N GLN A 393 8.82 -12.44 -16.38
CA GLN A 393 8.51 -12.09 -17.78
C GLN A 393 8.27 -10.59 -18.00
N ILE A 394 7.85 -9.86 -16.96
CA ILE A 394 7.67 -8.41 -17.01
C ILE A 394 8.97 -7.70 -16.64
N GLY A 395 9.66 -8.20 -15.61
CA GLY A 395 10.92 -7.65 -15.15
C GLY A 395 11.56 -8.51 -14.06
N GLU A 396 12.88 -8.58 -14.08
CA GLU A 396 13.67 -9.33 -13.12
C GLU A 396 13.84 -8.60 -11.78
N CYS A 397 14.36 -9.30 -10.79
CA CYS A 397 14.83 -8.71 -9.53
C CYS A 397 16.31 -8.35 -9.65
N THR A 398 16.62 -7.09 -9.97
CA THR A 398 17.99 -6.56 -10.15
C THR A 398 18.89 -6.85 -8.94
N GLN A 399 20.09 -7.39 -9.14
CA GLN A 399 21.02 -7.81 -8.06
C GLN A 399 21.33 -6.67 -7.08
N LYS A 400 21.80 -5.52 -7.57
CA LYS A 400 22.24 -4.37 -6.75
C LYS A 400 21.06 -3.45 -6.33
N CYS A 401 19.94 -4.01 -5.87
CA CYS A 401 18.75 -3.26 -5.53
C CYS A 401 18.11 -3.75 -4.22
N ASN A 402 17.76 -2.82 -3.33
CA ASN A 402 17.02 -3.10 -2.09
C ASN A 402 15.84 -2.14 -1.85
N LEU A 403 15.35 -1.49 -2.90
CA LEU A 403 14.33 -0.42 -2.82
C LEU A 403 13.01 -0.87 -2.21
N CYS A 404 12.56 -2.11 -2.50
CA CYS A 404 11.26 -2.62 -2.03
C CYS A 404 11.16 -2.66 -0.50
N GLN A 405 12.25 -2.99 0.21
CA GLN A 405 12.28 -2.94 1.67
C GLN A 405 12.36 -1.51 2.22
N ALA A 406 13.04 -0.60 1.52
CA ALA A 406 13.25 0.77 1.99
C ALA A 406 11.93 1.56 2.11
N VAL A 407 10.91 1.20 1.33
CA VAL A 407 9.59 1.86 1.30
C VAL A 407 8.48 1.06 1.97
N CYS A 408 8.78 -0.03 2.66
CA CYS A 408 7.77 -0.86 3.32
C CYS A 408 7.39 -0.27 4.68
N PRO A 409 6.15 0.29 4.86
CA PRO A 409 5.77 1.01 6.07
C PRO A 409 5.68 0.10 7.31
N THR A 410 5.27 -1.14 7.14
CA THR A 410 5.07 -2.13 8.21
C THR A 410 6.20 -3.14 8.31
N GLN A 411 7.25 -3.00 7.49
CA GLN A 411 8.35 -3.97 7.41
C GLN A 411 7.92 -5.41 7.10
N ALA A 412 6.80 -5.60 6.40
CA ALA A 412 6.43 -6.89 5.83
C ALA A 412 7.52 -7.43 4.89
N ILE A 413 8.26 -6.52 4.25
CA ILE A 413 9.56 -6.78 3.62
C ILE A 413 10.61 -6.28 4.60
N GLN A 414 11.34 -7.20 5.20
CA GLN A 414 12.35 -6.90 6.22
C GLN A 414 13.53 -6.12 5.64
N PRO A 415 14.15 -5.24 6.43
CA PRO A 415 15.31 -4.48 5.96
C PRO A 415 16.53 -5.39 5.72
N PHE A 416 17.17 -5.21 4.56
CA PHE A 416 18.42 -5.87 4.19
C PHE A 416 19.30 -4.91 3.40
N THR A 417 20.59 -5.12 3.47
CA THR A 417 21.59 -4.40 2.66
C THR A 417 21.74 -5.03 1.28
N VAL A 418 22.26 -4.30 0.31
CA VAL A 418 22.54 -4.84 -1.03
C VAL A 418 23.48 -6.06 -0.97
N LYS A 419 24.44 -6.07 -0.05
CA LYS A 419 25.35 -7.22 0.16
C LYS A 419 24.63 -8.44 0.75
N GLU A 420 23.68 -8.22 1.65
CA GLU A 420 22.88 -9.30 2.26
C GLU A 420 21.90 -9.91 1.26
N LYS A 421 21.54 -9.17 0.21
CA LYS A 421 20.64 -9.67 -0.84
C LYS A 421 21.18 -10.88 -1.57
N ASP A 422 22.48 -10.98 -1.76
CA ASP A 422 23.10 -12.12 -2.45
C ASP A 422 22.85 -13.46 -1.72
N TYR A 423 22.41 -13.40 -0.46
CA TYR A 423 22.06 -14.57 0.36
C TYR A 423 20.54 -14.76 0.54
N LEU A 424 19.71 -13.93 -0.12
CA LEU A 424 18.26 -14.06 -0.07
C LEU A 424 17.77 -14.80 -1.31
N PHE A 425 17.27 -16.00 -1.10
CA PHE A 425 16.72 -16.85 -2.16
C PHE A 425 15.21 -16.68 -2.23
N ILE A 426 14.70 -16.11 -3.31
CA ILE A 426 13.27 -15.88 -3.52
C ILE A 426 12.62 -16.98 -4.36
N GLY A 427 13.42 -17.91 -4.85
CA GLY A 427 13.00 -19.03 -5.66
C GLY A 427 14.17 -19.68 -6.40
N MET A 428 13.86 -20.49 -7.39
CA MET A 428 14.84 -21.22 -8.22
C MET A 428 14.39 -21.23 -9.68
N ALA A 429 15.34 -21.10 -10.61
CA ALA A 429 15.08 -21.24 -12.03
C ALA A 429 15.14 -22.71 -12.45
N ILE A 430 14.20 -23.13 -13.29
CA ILE A 430 14.13 -24.50 -13.85
C ILE A 430 14.11 -24.40 -15.37
N ILE A 431 14.92 -25.24 -16.04
CA ILE A 431 14.96 -25.32 -17.49
C ILE A 431 13.98 -26.38 -17.95
N ASP A 432 13.04 -25.97 -18.80
CA ASP A 432 12.19 -26.89 -19.55
C ASP A 432 12.98 -27.42 -20.75
N ARG A 433 13.40 -28.66 -20.64
CA ARG A 433 14.23 -29.33 -21.66
C ARG A 433 13.51 -29.49 -22.99
N SER A 434 12.18 -29.58 -22.98
CA SER A 434 11.36 -29.78 -24.20
C SER A 434 11.31 -28.53 -25.07
N SER A 435 11.40 -27.34 -24.48
CA SER A 435 11.35 -26.06 -25.19
C SER A 435 12.71 -25.41 -25.38
N CYS A 436 13.74 -25.79 -24.61
CA CYS A 436 15.08 -25.22 -24.72
C CYS A 436 15.79 -25.63 -25.99
N TRP A 437 16.26 -24.66 -26.80
CA TRP A 437 16.94 -24.93 -28.06
C TRP A 437 18.15 -25.83 -27.92
N VAL A 438 18.95 -25.67 -26.86
CA VAL A 438 20.14 -26.49 -26.61
C VAL A 438 19.77 -27.93 -26.22
N TRP A 439 18.66 -28.12 -25.54
CA TRP A 439 18.19 -29.43 -25.10
C TRP A 439 17.40 -30.16 -26.20
N ASN A 440 16.54 -29.47 -26.94
CA ASN A 440 15.61 -30.07 -27.90
C ASN A 440 16.15 -30.15 -29.32
N SER A 441 16.97 -29.16 -29.72
CA SER A 441 17.37 -29.01 -31.12
C SER A 441 18.87 -28.88 -31.31
N ASP A 442 19.67 -29.04 -30.25
CA ASP A 442 21.14 -28.92 -30.24
C ASP A 442 21.66 -27.57 -30.81
N LYS A 443 20.77 -26.55 -30.85
CA LYS A 443 21.15 -25.19 -31.31
C LYS A 443 21.93 -24.47 -30.23
N PRO A 444 23.06 -23.83 -30.55
CA PRO A 444 23.87 -23.10 -29.56
C PRO A 444 23.10 -21.89 -29.01
N CYS A 445 23.07 -21.76 -27.69
CA CYS A 445 22.50 -20.62 -26.96
C CYS A 445 23.16 -20.51 -25.60
N LEU A 446 23.67 -19.33 -25.22
CA LEU A 446 24.36 -19.07 -23.96
C LEU A 446 23.67 -18.01 -23.10
N VAL A 447 22.54 -17.46 -23.55
CA VAL A 447 21.90 -16.27 -22.96
C VAL A 447 21.66 -16.42 -21.45
N CYS A 448 21.11 -17.55 -20.98
CA CYS A 448 20.81 -17.72 -19.56
C CYS A 448 22.05 -17.75 -18.66
N ASP A 449 23.23 -18.14 -19.18
CA ASP A 449 24.50 -18.11 -18.48
C ASP A 449 25.12 -16.69 -18.51
N GLU A 450 25.11 -16.05 -19.68
CA GLU A 450 25.69 -14.70 -19.87
C GLU A 450 25.03 -13.65 -18.98
N VAL A 451 23.69 -13.70 -18.84
CA VAL A 451 22.93 -12.73 -18.04
C VAL A 451 22.92 -13.07 -16.54
N CYS A 452 23.38 -14.25 -16.13
CA CYS A 452 23.26 -14.70 -14.75
C CYS A 452 24.27 -13.97 -13.83
N ALA A 453 23.80 -12.97 -13.07
CA ALA A 453 24.63 -12.23 -12.13
C ALA A 453 25.21 -13.07 -10.98
N TYR A 454 24.64 -14.25 -10.73
CA TYR A 454 25.04 -15.16 -9.63
C TYR A 454 25.86 -16.36 -10.09
N ASN A 455 26.21 -16.46 -11.38
CA ASN A 455 26.88 -17.63 -11.97
C ASN A 455 26.22 -18.96 -11.55
N ALA A 456 24.90 -19.00 -11.57
CA ALA A 456 24.13 -20.18 -11.17
C ALA A 456 23.91 -21.17 -12.34
N VAL A 457 24.15 -20.75 -13.58
CA VAL A 457 24.07 -21.63 -14.74
C VAL A 457 25.45 -22.27 -14.99
N TYR A 458 25.49 -23.57 -15.20
CA TYR A 458 26.70 -24.31 -15.51
C TYR A 458 26.46 -25.31 -16.63
N TRP A 459 27.53 -25.74 -17.30
CA TRP A 459 27.45 -26.58 -18.47
C TRP A 459 27.99 -27.97 -18.17
N LYS A 460 27.25 -28.98 -18.62
CA LYS A 460 27.66 -30.38 -18.51
C LYS A 460 27.46 -31.06 -19.85
N LYS A 461 28.42 -31.93 -20.25
CA LYS A 461 28.27 -32.74 -21.46
C LYS A 461 27.27 -33.88 -21.19
N VAL A 462 26.23 -33.95 -22.01
CA VAL A 462 25.22 -35.00 -22.03
C VAL A 462 25.08 -35.42 -23.48
N ASP A 463 25.25 -36.71 -23.75
CA ASP A 463 25.23 -37.27 -25.11
C ASP A 463 26.18 -36.57 -26.12
N GLY A 464 27.36 -36.16 -25.63
CA GLY A 464 28.37 -35.46 -26.43
C GLY A 464 28.13 -33.96 -26.62
N VAL A 465 26.96 -33.44 -26.28
CA VAL A 465 26.58 -32.01 -26.40
C VAL A 465 26.67 -31.34 -25.04
N SER A 466 27.21 -30.12 -25.00
CA SER A 466 27.25 -29.30 -23.79
C SER A 466 25.89 -28.70 -23.53
N ARG A 467 25.27 -29.02 -22.39
CA ARG A 467 23.90 -28.61 -22.04
C ARG A 467 23.87 -27.79 -20.75
N PRO A 468 23.01 -26.75 -20.66
CA PRO A 468 22.92 -25.90 -19.47
C PRO A 468 22.15 -26.59 -18.34
N PHE A 469 22.63 -26.38 -17.11
CA PHE A 469 21.99 -26.77 -15.86
C PHE A 469 21.98 -25.59 -14.90
N VAL A 470 21.07 -25.57 -13.93
CA VAL A 470 20.98 -24.55 -12.89
C VAL A 470 21.49 -25.16 -11.57
N ASN A 471 22.40 -24.44 -10.91
CA ASN A 471 22.86 -24.75 -9.56
C ASN A 471 21.88 -24.14 -8.55
N ASP A 472 21.19 -24.98 -7.80
CA ASP A 472 20.18 -24.62 -6.80
C ASP A 472 20.77 -23.88 -5.59
N HIS A 473 22.04 -24.10 -5.26
CA HIS A 473 22.73 -23.39 -4.18
C HIS A 473 23.14 -21.95 -4.56
N LYS A 474 23.29 -21.65 -5.86
CA LYS A 474 23.67 -20.31 -6.36
C LYS A 474 22.50 -19.53 -6.91
N CYS A 475 21.46 -20.20 -7.39
CA CYS A 475 20.31 -19.57 -8.00
C CYS A 475 19.41 -18.89 -6.95
N THR A 476 19.31 -17.57 -7.00
CA THR A 476 18.45 -16.78 -6.09
C THR A 476 16.99 -16.68 -6.54
N GLY A 477 16.67 -17.16 -7.74
CA GLY A 477 15.31 -17.02 -8.31
C GLY A 477 14.97 -15.61 -8.82
N CYS A 478 15.98 -14.80 -9.11
CA CYS A 478 15.81 -13.39 -9.54
C CYS A 478 15.07 -13.21 -10.88
N GLY A 479 15.02 -14.24 -11.71
CA GLY A 479 14.27 -14.27 -12.96
C GLY A 479 14.92 -13.59 -14.17
N ILE A 480 16.16 -13.10 -14.06
CA ILE A 480 16.86 -12.43 -15.19
C ILE A 480 17.00 -13.36 -16.40
N CYS A 481 17.29 -14.65 -16.17
CA CYS A 481 17.40 -15.65 -17.23
C CYS A 481 16.07 -15.94 -17.92
N GLU A 482 14.94 -15.83 -17.20
CA GLU A 482 13.60 -15.97 -17.77
C GLU A 482 13.26 -14.80 -18.67
N GLN A 483 13.53 -13.57 -18.21
CA GLN A 483 13.24 -12.35 -18.96
C GLN A 483 14.01 -12.28 -20.28
N HIS A 484 15.29 -12.68 -20.28
CA HIS A 484 16.16 -12.60 -21.44
C HIS A 484 16.12 -13.84 -22.34
N CYS A 485 15.36 -14.87 -21.96
CA CYS A 485 15.25 -16.07 -22.78
C CYS A 485 14.65 -15.75 -24.15
N PRO A 486 15.32 -16.12 -25.27
CA PRO A 486 14.84 -15.77 -26.61
C PRO A 486 13.61 -16.57 -27.05
N ILE A 487 13.23 -17.62 -26.29
CA ILE A 487 12.10 -18.48 -26.62
C ILE A 487 10.79 -17.83 -26.18
N GLN A 488 9.88 -17.65 -27.12
CA GLN A 488 8.58 -17.01 -26.92
C GLN A 488 7.46 -17.93 -27.42
N PRO A 489 6.22 -17.86 -26.91
CA PRO A 489 5.72 -16.88 -25.92
C PRO A 489 6.06 -17.25 -24.47
N GLN A 490 6.61 -18.42 -24.24
CA GLN A 490 6.96 -18.94 -22.91
C GLN A 490 8.43 -19.30 -22.86
N SER A 491 9.17 -18.63 -21.96
CA SER A 491 10.61 -18.87 -21.77
C SER A 491 10.90 -20.32 -21.38
N ALA A 492 11.94 -20.91 -21.98
CA ALA A 492 12.36 -22.28 -21.64
C ALA A 492 13.04 -22.39 -20.27
N ILE A 493 13.53 -21.29 -19.70
CA ILE A 493 13.99 -21.23 -18.33
C ILE A 493 13.06 -20.32 -17.55
N ARG A 494 12.50 -20.82 -16.44
CA ARG A 494 11.51 -20.11 -15.65
C ARG A 494 11.83 -20.16 -14.17
N ALA A 495 11.64 -19.04 -13.48
CA ALA A 495 11.78 -18.96 -12.04
C ALA A 495 10.49 -19.41 -11.33
N PHE A 496 10.67 -20.19 -10.28
CA PHE A 496 9.61 -20.68 -9.42
C PHE A 496 9.96 -20.42 -7.96
N SER A 497 8.97 -20.38 -7.09
CA SER A 497 9.16 -20.15 -5.64
C SER A 497 9.73 -21.35 -4.88
N PHE A 498 10.17 -22.40 -5.56
CA PHE A 498 10.79 -23.56 -4.91
C PHE A 498 12.09 -23.16 -4.21
N GLY A 499 12.30 -23.71 -3.00
CA GLY A 499 13.52 -23.48 -2.23
C GLY A 499 13.68 -22.05 -1.73
N ASP A 500 12.58 -21.27 -1.62
CA ASP A 500 12.66 -19.91 -1.14
C ASP A 500 13.16 -19.86 0.32
N ARG A 501 14.15 -18.99 0.57
CA ARG A 501 14.74 -18.67 1.87
C ARG A 501 14.84 -17.14 1.97
N ARG A 502 13.75 -16.49 1.69
CA ARG A 502 13.66 -15.04 1.49
C ARG A 502 13.68 -14.22 2.78
N HIS A 503 13.35 -14.83 3.92
CA HIS A 503 13.43 -14.17 5.21
C HIS A 503 14.41 -14.91 6.11
N TRP A 504 15.27 -14.16 6.77
CA TRP A 504 16.28 -14.74 7.64
C TRP A 504 16.40 -13.94 8.92
N THR A 505 16.56 -14.66 10.03
CA THR A 505 17.04 -14.07 11.26
C THR A 505 18.54 -13.75 11.09
N ARG A 506 19.06 -12.74 11.80
CA ARG A 506 20.48 -12.38 11.77
C ARG A 506 21.39 -13.58 12.07
N GLU A 507 20.96 -14.53 12.88
CA GLU A 507 21.69 -15.75 13.21
C GLU A 507 21.77 -16.74 12.04
N THR A 508 20.68 -16.92 11.27
CA THR A 508 20.70 -17.76 10.06
C THR A 508 21.56 -17.13 8.97
N GLN A 509 21.55 -15.81 8.83
CA GLN A 509 22.44 -15.08 7.93
C GLN A 509 23.92 -15.29 8.28
N LYS A 510 24.25 -15.30 9.57
CA LYS A 510 25.63 -15.54 10.04
C LYS A 510 26.09 -16.98 9.73
N ARG A 511 25.28 -18.00 10.04
CA ARG A 511 25.59 -19.40 9.72
C ARG A 511 25.84 -19.63 8.23
N PHE A 512 25.05 -18.99 7.38
CA PHE A 512 25.19 -19.16 5.93
C PHE A 512 26.45 -18.45 5.39
N ARG A 513 26.82 -17.28 5.94
CA ARG A 513 28.12 -16.64 5.64
C ARG A 513 29.30 -17.54 6.03
N ASP A 514 29.19 -18.14 7.19
CA ASP A 514 30.24 -19.01 7.71
C ASP A 514 30.36 -20.30 6.84
N GLN A 515 29.23 -20.90 6.43
CA GLN A 515 29.20 -22.05 5.52
C GLN A 515 29.67 -21.72 4.10
N ALA A 516 29.29 -20.55 3.55
CA ALA A 516 29.75 -20.12 2.23
C ALA A 516 31.27 -19.88 2.20
N VAL A 517 31.85 -19.43 3.32
CA VAL A 517 33.31 -19.30 3.48
C VAL A 517 33.97 -20.64 3.63
N GLU A 518 33.38 -21.61 4.38
CA GLU A 518 33.92 -22.96 4.56
C GLU A 518 33.88 -23.80 3.28
N LEU A 519 32.90 -23.61 2.42
CA LEU A 519 32.73 -24.33 1.16
C LEU A 519 33.63 -23.77 0.03
N GLY A 520 34.39 -22.69 0.27
CA GLY A 520 35.30 -22.10 -0.72
C GLY A 520 34.60 -21.57 -1.98
N GLU A 521 33.29 -21.30 -1.87
CA GLU A 521 32.49 -20.84 -3.01
C GLU A 521 32.91 -19.40 -3.40
N GLU A 522 33.36 -19.23 -4.65
CA GLU A 522 33.66 -17.93 -5.21
C GLU A 522 32.46 -16.99 -5.09
N ARG A 523 32.69 -15.78 -4.61
CA ARG A 523 31.67 -14.73 -4.57
C ARG A 523 31.07 -14.52 -5.97
N PRO A 524 29.76 -14.20 -6.09
CA PRO A 524 29.17 -13.87 -7.39
C PRO A 524 29.96 -12.77 -8.08
N LYS A 525 30.17 -12.92 -9.37
CA LYS A 525 30.85 -11.88 -10.18
C LYS A 525 30.19 -10.56 -9.93
N GLN A 526 30.93 -9.56 -9.50
CA GLN A 526 30.47 -8.19 -9.55
C GLN A 526 30.20 -7.88 -11.03
N ALA A 527 28.98 -7.50 -11.38
CA ALA A 527 28.68 -7.05 -12.74
C ALA A 527 29.73 -6.04 -13.13
N GLY A 528 30.51 -6.34 -14.16
CA GLY A 528 31.64 -5.54 -14.60
C GLY A 528 31.22 -4.08 -14.83
N THR A 529 32.14 -3.21 -14.48
CA THR A 529 32.12 -1.77 -14.73
C THR A 529 31.81 -1.46 -16.16
#